data_152632ac083cf480dca6054cd1ed65ea
#
_entry.id   152632ac083cf480dca6054cd1ed65ea
#
_cell.length_a   1.000
_cell.length_b   1.000
_cell.length_c   1.000
_cell.angle_alpha   90.00
_cell.angle_beta   90.00
_cell.angle_gamma   90.00
#
_symmetry.space_group_name_H-M   'P 1'
#
loop_
_entity.id
_entity.type
_entity.pdbx_description
1 polymer ?
#
loop_
_entity_poly.entity_id
_entity_poly.type
_entity_poly.pdbx_seq_one_letter_code
_entity_poly.pdbx_strand_id
1 'polypeptide(L)'
;MIKIIQDLIGNEYLASLVMSLFPLIELKGSIVFARGAQIGFFLSFILSYIGSTIVFIPIYFLLRPILNLFKKIGFIKKLAQKIESYFSNKASQTLEKHKQNNKIGKVSEKLLKQLGVFIFVAIPLPMTGVWTGTAVAVFLDLDFKDAVLPITVGNFIAGLIISILAEVCILLWDIAVLDYILYGLFALAVILLIVVIIKVLLQKPKKDEN
;
A
#
# COMPACT_ATOMS: atom_id res chain seq x y z
N MET A 1 -18.56 -7.89 -12.05
CA MET A 1 -17.28 -8.42 -11.51
C MET A 1 -17.50 -9.30 -10.29
N ILE A 2 -18.25 -8.86 -9.28
CA ILE A 2 -18.51 -9.62 -8.03
C ILE A 2 -19.06 -11.02 -8.36
N LYS A 3 -20.13 -11.09 -9.16
CA LYS A 3 -20.76 -12.38 -9.54
C LYS A 3 -19.78 -13.33 -10.26
N ILE A 4 -18.95 -12.80 -11.16
CA ILE A 4 -17.97 -13.61 -11.89
C ILE A 4 -16.96 -14.26 -10.92
N ILE A 5 -16.51 -13.50 -9.91
CA ILE A 5 -15.54 -13.99 -8.92
C ILE A 5 -16.21 -15.03 -8.00
N GLN A 6 -17.46 -14.80 -7.60
CA GLN A 6 -18.24 -15.77 -6.81
C GLN A 6 -18.42 -17.08 -7.57
N ASP A 7 -18.81 -17.02 -8.85
CA ASP A 7 -19.00 -18.21 -9.69
C ASP A 7 -17.68 -18.98 -9.90
N LEU A 8 -16.55 -18.27 -9.99
CA LEU A 8 -15.23 -18.88 -10.20
C LEU A 8 -14.69 -19.60 -8.96
N ILE A 9 -14.88 -19.03 -7.78
CA ILE A 9 -14.29 -19.52 -6.52
C ILE A 9 -15.29 -20.38 -5.74
N GLY A 10 -16.60 -20.18 -5.97
CA GLY A 10 -17.67 -20.93 -5.34
C GLY A 10 -17.92 -20.63 -3.85
N ASN A 11 -17.08 -19.76 -3.25
CA ASN A 11 -17.23 -19.35 -1.85
C ASN A 11 -16.79 -17.90 -1.69
N GLU A 12 -17.70 -17.02 -1.32
CA GLU A 12 -17.47 -15.57 -1.21
C GLU A 12 -16.49 -15.18 -0.11
N TYR A 13 -16.43 -15.92 0.99
CA TYR A 13 -15.48 -15.68 2.09
C TYR A 13 -14.06 -16.01 1.64
N LEU A 14 -13.89 -17.15 0.97
CA LEU A 14 -12.61 -17.54 0.41
C LEU A 14 -12.19 -16.58 -0.71
N ALA A 15 -13.14 -16.16 -1.56
CA ALA A 15 -12.89 -15.19 -2.61
C ALA A 15 -12.38 -13.86 -2.04
N SER A 16 -13.02 -13.35 -0.99
CA SER A 16 -12.58 -12.13 -0.31
C SER A 16 -11.15 -12.26 0.23
N LEU A 17 -10.86 -13.35 0.93
CA LEU A 17 -9.53 -13.60 1.48
C LEU A 17 -8.48 -13.70 0.37
N VAL A 18 -8.75 -14.47 -0.69
CA VAL A 18 -7.83 -14.62 -1.82
C VAL A 18 -7.62 -13.31 -2.54
N MET A 19 -8.68 -12.54 -2.80
CA MET A 19 -8.56 -11.23 -3.45
C MET A 19 -7.69 -10.26 -2.67
N SER A 20 -7.73 -10.29 -1.35
CA SER A 20 -6.92 -9.43 -0.50
C SER A 20 -5.42 -9.71 -0.59
N LEU A 21 -5.02 -10.88 -1.08
CA LEU A 21 -3.61 -11.25 -1.30
C LEU A 21 -3.02 -10.60 -2.56
N PHE A 22 -3.84 -10.23 -3.55
CA PHE A 22 -3.35 -9.71 -4.84
C PHE A 22 -2.99 -8.23 -4.81
N PRO A 23 -1.86 -7.83 -5.44
CA PRO A 23 -1.30 -6.49 -5.31
C PRO A 23 -2.15 -5.35 -5.88
N LEU A 24 -3.05 -5.63 -6.83
CA LEU A 24 -3.93 -4.62 -7.45
C LEU A 24 -5.25 -4.43 -6.72
N ILE A 25 -5.70 -5.45 -6.01
CA ILE A 25 -6.98 -5.49 -5.32
C ILE A 25 -6.78 -5.18 -3.85
N GLU A 26 -5.87 -5.92 -3.21
CA GLU A 26 -5.49 -5.78 -1.80
C GLU A 26 -6.71 -5.72 -0.85
N LEU A 27 -6.50 -5.19 0.33
CA LEU A 27 -7.53 -4.92 1.34
C LEU A 27 -8.73 -4.16 0.76
N LYS A 28 -8.47 -3.12 -0.05
CA LYS A 28 -9.48 -2.15 -0.47
C LYS A 28 -10.50 -2.77 -1.43
N GLY A 29 -10.01 -3.43 -2.47
CA GLY A 29 -10.87 -4.11 -3.43
C GLY A 29 -11.56 -5.34 -2.83
N SER A 30 -10.87 -6.04 -1.92
CA SER A 30 -11.45 -7.18 -1.21
C SER A 30 -12.62 -6.76 -0.31
N ILE A 31 -12.53 -5.65 0.42
CA ILE A 31 -13.65 -5.12 1.23
C ILE A 31 -14.84 -4.75 0.33
N VAL A 32 -14.58 -4.02 -0.76
CA VAL A 32 -15.64 -3.63 -1.72
C VAL A 32 -16.32 -4.87 -2.32
N PHE A 33 -15.53 -5.89 -2.71
CA PHE A 33 -16.06 -7.17 -3.17
C PHE A 33 -16.90 -7.86 -2.10
N ALA A 34 -16.37 -8.02 -0.88
CA ALA A 34 -17.03 -8.72 0.20
C ALA A 34 -18.37 -8.06 0.58
N ARG A 35 -18.42 -6.72 0.64
CA ARG A 35 -19.65 -5.98 0.89
C ARG A 35 -20.64 -6.12 -0.27
N GLY A 36 -20.16 -6.07 -1.51
CA GLY A 36 -20.99 -6.33 -2.69
C GLY A 36 -21.51 -7.76 -2.79
N ALA A 37 -20.80 -8.73 -2.24
CA ALA A 37 -21.22 -10.11 -2.06
C ALA A 37 -22.13 -10.31 -0.82
N GLN A 38 -22.56 -9.24 -0.17
CA GLN A 38 -23.42 -9.22 1.02
C GLN A 38 -22.81 -9.85 2.29
N ILE A 39 -21.50 -10.01 2.34
CA ILE A 39 -20.80 -10.39 3.58
C ILE A 39 -20.96 -9.25 4.60
N GLY A 40 -21.25 -9.58 5.84
CA GLY A 40 -21.44 -8.60 6.92
C GLY A 40 -20.23 -7.69 7.12
N PHE A 41 -20.45 -6.45 7.56
CA PHE A 41 -19.43 -5.40 7.71
C PHE A 41 -18.15 -5.88 8.42
N PHE A 42 -18.28 -6.42 9.62
CA PHE A 42 -17.13 -6.86 10.41
C PHE A 42 -16.36 -8.02 9.75
N LEU A 43 -17.07 -8.96 9.16
CA LEU A 43 -16.46 -10.13 8.54
C LEU A 43 -15.74 -9.76 7.23
N SER A 44 -16.32 -8.85 6.43
CA SER A 44 -15.67 -8.28 5.25
C SER A 44 -14.35 -7.60 5.60
N PHE A 45 -14.36 -6.79 6.67
CA PHE A 45 -13.16 -6.14 7.16
C PHE A 45 -12.10 -7.14 7.65
N ILE A 46 -12.49 -8.10 8.52
CA ILE A 46 -11.57 -9.05 9.14
C ILE A 46 -10.90 -9.95 8.07
N LEU A 47 -11.69 -10.53 7.16
CA LEU A 47 -11.16 -11.40 6.10
C LEU A 47 -10.17 -10.66 5.21
N SER A 48 -10.56 -9.47 4.75
CA SER A 48 -9.70 -8.65 3.90
C SER A 48 -8.45 -8.18 4.61
N TYR A 49 -8.56 -7.79 5.89
CA TYR A 49 -7.44 -7.34 6.69
C TYR A 49 -6.43 -8.46 6.97
N ILE A 50 -6.91 -9.65 7.36
CA ILE A 50 -6.05 -10.81 7.62
C ILE A 50 -5.32 -11.20 6.34
N GLY A 51 -6.03 -11.38 5.22
CA GLY A 51 -5.41 -11.78 3.96
C GLY A 51 -4.36 -10.77 3.50
N SER A 52 -4.69 -9.48 3.45
CA SER A 52 -3.74 -8.45 3.02
C SER A 52 -2.54 -8.29 3.96
N THR A 53 -2.73 -8.49 5.26
CA THR A 53 -1.65 -8.36 6.25
C THR A 53 -0.69 -9.55 6.21
N ILE A 54 -1.18 -10.76 6.04
CA ILE A 54 -0.33 -11.98 5.94
C ILE A 54 0.67 -11.86 4.79
N VAL A 55 0.27 -11.23 3.68
CA VAL A 55 1.11 -11.04 2.50
C VAL A 55 2.37 -10.19 2.79
N PHE A 56 2.34 -9.34 3.81
CA PHE A 56 3.53 -8.58 4.23
C PHE A 56 4.76 -9.47 4.44
N ILE A 57 4.58 -10.62 5.08
CA ILE A 57 5.69 -11.51 5.47
C ILE A 57 6.46 -12.01 4.24
N PRO A 58 5.83 -12.76 3.29
CA PRO A 58 6.55 -13.25 2.13
C PRO A 58 7.10 -12.13 1.25
N ILE A 59 6.37 -11.00 1.10
CA ILE A 59 6.84 -9.89 0.29
C ILE A 59 8.11 -9.27 0.88
N TYR A 60 8.14 -9.02 2.19
CA TYR A 60 9.30 -8.42 2.84
C TYR A 60 10.56 -9.26 2.63
N PHE A 61 10.47 -10.57 2.85
CA PHE A 61 11.62 -11.47 2.70
C PHE A 61 12.01 -11.72 1.24
N LEU A 62 11.05 -11.69 0.31
CA LEU A 62 11.31 -11.83 -1.12
C LEU A 62 11.91 -10.55 -1.73
N LEU A 63 11.39 -9.38 -1.37
CA LEU A 63 11.88 -8.10 -1.91
C LEU A 63 13.27 -7.73 -1.42
N ARG A 64 13.61 -8.06 -0.19
CA ARG A 64 14.90 -7.67 0.40
C ARG A 64 16.11 -8.19 -0.39
N PRO A 65 16.23 -9.49 -0.75
CA PRO A 65 17.30 -9.97 -1.61
C PRO A 65 17.23 -9.42 -3.03
N ILE A 66 16.03 -9.29 -3.60
CA ILE A 66 15.83 -8.71 -4.93
C ILE A 66 16.35 -7.28 -4.97
N LEU A 67 15.97 -6.45 -4.02
CA LEU A 67 16.41 -5.06 -3.95
C LEU A 67 17.91 -4.93 -3.66
N ASN A 68 18.50 -5.82 -2.89
CA ASN A 68 19.94 -5.86 -2.67
C ASN A 68 20.72 -6.20 -3.96
N LEU A 69 20.17 -7.08 -4.81
CA LEU A 69 20.67 -7.32 -6.15
C LEU A 69 20.54 -6.07 -7.04
N PHE A 70 19.41 -5.40 -6.98
CA PHE A 70 19.13 -4.20 -7.76
C PHE A 70 19.84 -2.94 -7.22
N LYS A 71 20.18 -2.86 -5.93
CA LYS A 71 21.04 -1.78 -5.38
C LYS A 71 22.43 -1.73 -6.04
N LYS A 72 22.87 -2.82 -6.66
CA LYS A 72 24.08 -2.86 -7.51
C LYS A 72 23.86 -2.17 -8.87
N ILE A 73 22.61 -1.97 -9.28
CA ILE A 73 22.25 -1.27 -10.53
C ILE A 73 22.05 0.20 -10.20
N GLY A 74 22.89 1.07 -10.73
CA GLY A 74 23.01 2.51 -10.35
C GLY A 74 21.72 3.33 -10.39
N PHE A 75 20.69 2.89 -11.12
CA PHE A 75 19.38 3.55 -11.21
C PHE A 75 18.58 3.48 -9.89
N ILE A 76 18.54 2.31 -9.26
CA ILE A 76 17.77 2.10 -8.03
C ILE A 76 18.46 2.75 -6.83
N LYS A 77 19.79 2.79 -6.84
CA LYS A 77 20.56 3.57 -5.86
C LYS A 77 20.18 5.05 -5.88
N LYS A 78 20.03 5.65 -7.08
CA LYS A 78 19.61 7.05 -7.23
C LYS A 78 18.15 7.28 -6.77
N LEU A 79 17.25 6.34 -7.01
CA LEU A 79 15.86 6.43 -6.56
C LEU A 79 15.76 6.32 -5.04
N ALA A 80 16.45 5.36 -4.43
CA ALA A 80 16.51 5.20 -2.97
C ALA A 80 17.08 6.47 -2.31
N GLN A 81 18.19 7.01 -2.82
CA GLN A 81 18.78 8.26 -2.34
C GLN A 81 17.84 9.46 -2.50
N LYS A 82 17.06 9.52 -3.58
CA LYS A 82 16.10 10.61 -3.80
C LYS A 82 14.90 10.53 -2.84
N ILE A 83 14.42 9.34 -2.54
CA ILE A 83 13.38 9.10 -1.54
C ILE A 83 13.92 9.44 -0.14
N GLU A 84 15.09 8.95 0.20
CA GLU A 84 15.75 9.22 1.47
C GLU A 84 16.04 10.72 1.67
N SER A 85 16.57 11.41 0.64
CA SER A 85 16.78 12.86 0.69
C SER A 85 15.48 13.65 0.79
N TYR A 86 14.39 13.20 0.16
CA TYR A 86 13.08 13.84 0.29
C TYR A 86 12.55 13.76 1.72
N PHE A 87 12.64 12.58 2.35
CA PHE A 87 12.22 12.40 3.74
C PHE A 87 13.16 13.12 4.72
N SER A 88 14.47 13.04 4.52
CA SER A 88 15.45 13.70 5.37
C SER A 88 15.36 15.23 5.26
N ASN A 89 15.23 15.80 4.07
CA ASN A 89 15.08 17.25 3.87
C ASN A 89 13.77 17.78 4.47
N LYS A 90 12.67 17.04 4.32
CA LYS A 90 11.37 17.40 4.90
C LYS A 90 11.39 17.29 6.42
N ALA A 91 12.07 16.29 6.95
CA ALA A 91 12.32 16.13 8.38
C ALA A 91 13.19 17.25 8.92
N SER A 92 14.29 17.61 8.24
CA SER A 92 15.19 18.70 8.62
C SER A 92 14.47 20.05 8.62
N GLN A 93 13.68 20.35 7.60
CA GLN A 93 12.89 21.60 7.53
C GLN A 93 11.84 21.68 8.65
N THR A 94 11.22 20.53 9.02
CA THR A 94 10.29 20.48 10.14
C THR A 94 11.01 20.64 11.47
N LEU A 95 12.19 20.06 11.62
CA LEU A 95 13.03 20.15 12.81
C LEU A 95 13.65 21.56 12.99
N GLU A 96 14.03 22.24 11.90
CA GLU A 96 14.54 23.61 11.96
C GLU A 96 13.47 24.62 12.37
N LYS A 97 12.22 24.45 11.89
CA LYS A 97 11.09 25.27 12.36
C LYS A 97 10.74 25.05 13.84
N HIS A 98 11.13 23.91 14.43
CA HIS A 98 10.86 23.56 15.82
C HIS A 98 12.08 23.70 16.75
N LYS A 99 13.29 23.95 16.21
CA LYS A 99 14.49 24.25 17.03
C LYS A 99 14.37 25.53 17.88
N GLN A 100 13.39 26.38 17.58
CA GLN A 100 13.10 27.55 18.42
C GLN A 100 12.27 27.22 19.68
N ASN A 101 11.73 25.99 19.80
CA ASN A 101 11.04 25.56 21.01
C ASN A 101 11.73 24.33 21.62
N ASN A 102 12.52 24.56 22.63
CA ASN A 102 13.50 23.70 23.31
C ASN A 102 12.94 22.45 24.03
N LYS A 103 11.90 21.74 23.54
CA LYS A 103 11.32 20.59 24.28
C LYS A 103 10.92 19.35 23.49
N ILE A 104 11.14 19.27 22.19
CA ILE A 104 10.85 18.02 21.46
C ILE A 104 12.17 17.33 21.13
N GLY A 105 12.46 16.25 21.84
CA GLY A 105 13.65 15.43 21.64
C GLY A 105 13.84 15.03 20.19
N LYS A 106 15.08 14.83 19.77
CA LYS A 106 15.46 14.39 18.41
C LYS A 106 14.56 13.24 17.96
N VAL A 107 13.59 13.52 17.08
CA VAL A 107 12.81 12.46 16.44
C VAL A 107 13.81 11.59 15.70
N SER A 108 13.93 10.35 16.10
CA SER A 108 14.86 9.40 15.48
C SER A 108 14.54 9.29 13.99
N GLU A 109 15.54 9.29 13.11
CA GLU A 109 15.39 9.04 11.67
C GLU A 109 14.55 7.80 11.40
N LYS A 110 14.73 6.75 12.22
CA LYS A 110 13.94 5.52 12.19
C LYS A 110 12.45 5.81 12.37
N LEU A 111 12.07 6.63 13.35
CA LEU A 111 10.67 6.98 13.60
C LEU A 111 10.05 7.74 12.42
N LEU A 112 10.81 8.60 11.77
CA LEU A 112 10.36 9.32 10.56
C LEU A 112 10.10 8.36 9.40
N LYS A 113 10.97 7.39 9.19
CA LYS A 113 10.79 6.34 8.18
C LYS A 113 9.53 5.51 8.48
N GLN A 114 9.33 5.11 9.74
CA GLN A 114 8.14 4.38 10.18
C GLN A 114 6.85 5.19 9.98
N LEU A 115 6.84 6.47 10.35
CA LEU A 115 5.70 7.36 10.14
C LEU A 115 5.40 7.55 8.65
N GLY A 116 6.43 7.68 7.81
CA GLY A 116 6.26 7.78 6.37
C GLY A 116 5.59 6.55 5.77
N VAL A 117 6.03 5.35 6.16
CA VAL A 117 5.43 4.08 5.74
C VAL A 117 4.00 3.96 6.26
N PHE A 118 3.77 4.30 7.53
CA PHE A 118 2.43 4.27 8.12
C PHE A 118 1.44 5.15 7.36
N ILE A 119 1.78 6.43 7.15
CA ILE A 119 0.92 7.38 6.42
C ILE A 119 0.67 6.89 4.99
N PHE A 120 1.71 6.39 4.32
CA PHE A 120 1.61 5.88 2.96
C PHE A 120 0.61 4.71 2.86
N VAL A 121 0.64 3.77 3.80
CA VAL A 121 -0.26 2.61 3.82
C VAL A 121 -1.67 2.99 4.30
N ALA A 122 -1.78 3.93 5.26
CA ALA A 122 -3.05 4.35 5.84
C ALA A 122 -3.94 5.16 4.86
N ILE A 123 -3.34 5.79 3.84
CA ILE A 123 -4.12 6.51 2.82
C ILE A 123 -4.82 5.49 1.91
N PRO A 124 -6.16 5.51 1.80
CA PRO A 124 -6.91 4.50 1.06
C PRO A 124 -6.92 4.75 -0.46
N LEU A 125 -5.75 4.99 -1.07
CA LEU A 125 -5.60 5.15 -2.51
C LEU A 125 -5.22 3.82 -3.18
N PRO A 126 -5.51 3.63 -4.48
CA PRO A 126 -4.97 2.50 -5.23
C PRO A 126 -3.43 2.49 -5.16
N MET A 127 -2.84 1.31 -5.05
CA MET A 127 -1.39 1.10 -4.98
C MET A 127 -0.67 1.68 -3.73
N THR A 128 -1.39 2.08 -2.68
CA THR A 128 -0.79 2.50 -1.40
C THR A 128 -1.02 1.50 -0.28
N GLY A 129 -1.04 0.23 -0.56
CA GLY A 129 -1.34 -0.80 0.42
C GLY A 129 -0.11 -1.54 0.95
N VAL A 130 -0.34 -2.76 1.44
CA VAL A 130 0.69 -3.59 2.07
C VAL A 130 1.82 -3.93 1.10
N TRP A 131 1.53 -4.23 -0.18
CA TRP A 131 2.55 -4.56 -1.18
C TRP A 131 3.56 -3.43 -1.38
N THR A 132 3.05 -2.26 -1.71
CA THR A 132 3.89 -1.09 -1.98
C THR A 132 4.47 -0.49 -0.71
N GLY A 133 3.72 -0.52 0.40
CA GLY A 133 4.22 -0.13 1.72
C GLY A 133 5.39 -0.98 2.18
N THR A 134 5.35 -2.29 1.94
CA THR A 134 6.46 -3.20 2.21
C THR A 134 7.67 -2.87 1.33
N ALA A 135 7.44 -2.61 0.04
CA ALA A 135 8.52 -2.20 -0.85
C ALA A 135 9.17 -0.91 -0.35
N VAL A 136 8.38 0.11 0.02
CA VAL A 136 8.89 1.37 0.60
C VAL A 136 9.68 1.11 1.89
N ALA A 137 9.18 0.28 2.80
CA ALA A 137 9.88 -0.06 4.04
C ALA A 137 11.25 -0.71 3.79
N VAL A 138 11.30 -1.66 2.83
CA VAL A 138 12.57 -2.31 2.45
C VAL A 138 13.51 -1.32 1.74
N PHE A 139 13.01 -0.40 0.91
CA PHE A 139 13.81 0.66 0.29
C PHE A 139 14.42 1.62 1.30
N LEU A 140 13.67 1.93 2.38
CA LEU A 140 14.15 2.77 3.48
C LEU A 140 15.05 2.03 4.47
N ASP A 141 15.42 0.77 4.17
CA ASP A 141 16.23 -0.11 5.02
C ASP A 141 15.65 -0.29 6.45
N LEU A 142 14.32 -0.27 6.57
CA LEU A 142 13.67 -0.62 7.83
C LEU A 142 13.79 -2.13 8.06
N ASP A 143 14.15 -2.51 9.27
CA ASP A 143 14.14 -3.91 9.68
C ASP A 143 12.71 -4.46 9.75
N PHE A 144 12.57 -5.79 9.65
CA PHE A 144 11.26 -6.45 9.68
C PHE A 144 10.41 -6.01 10.87
N LYS A 145 11.00 -6.03 12.08
CA LYS A 145 10.30 -5.63 13.31
C LYS A 145 9.83 -4.19 13.29
N ASP A 146 10.59 -3.32 12.64
CA ASP A 146 10.29 -1.89 12.54
C ASP A 146 9.25 -1.58 11.46
N ALA A 147 9.15 -2.44 10.45
CA ALA A 147 8.18 -2.31 9.36
C ALA A 147 6.80 -2.93 9.70
N VAL A 148 6.74 -3.94 10.58
CA VAL A 148 5.48 -4.62 10.95
C VAL A 148 4.43 -3.63 11.44
N LEU A 149 4.76 -2.84 12.47
CA LEU A 149 3.80 -1.97 13.13
C LEU A 149 3.23 -0.89 12.18
N PRO A 150 4.05 -0.08 11.48
CA PRO A 150 3.52 0.94 10.59
C PRO A 150 2.68 0.37 9.43
N ILE A 151 3.06 -0.81 8.89
CA ILE A 151 2.31 -1.43 7.81
C ILE A 151 0.98 -2.01 8.31
N THR A 152 0.98 -2.77 9.41
CA THR A 152 -0.23 -3.40 9.93
C THR A 152 -1.22 -2.38 10.44
N VAL A 153 -0.78 -1.38 11.19
CA VAL A 153 -1.66 -0.31 11.70
C VAL A 153 -2.15 0.59 10.57
N GLY A 154 -1.28 0.94 9.61
CA GLY A 154 -1.68 1.68 8.41
C GLY A 154 -2.73 0.93 7.60
N ASN A 155 -2.54 -0.37 7.37
CA ASN A 155 -3.49 -1.23 6.68
C ASN A 155 -4.84 -1.34 7.42
N PHE A 156 -4.80 -1.42 8.75
CA PHE A 156 -6.00 -1.42 9.60
C PHE A 156 -6.81 -0.13 9.41
N ILE A 157 -6.15 1.03 9.47
CA ILE A 157 -6.82 2.33 9.29
C ILE A 157 -7.38 2.47 7.88
N ALA A 158 -6.61 2.10 6.84
CA ALA A 158 -7.10 2.09 5.47
C ALA A 158 -8.34 1.19 5.31
N GLY A 159 -8.33 0.02 5.95
CA GLY A 159 -9.45 -0.91 5.95
C GLY A 159 -10.69 -0.35 6.61
N LEU A 160 -10.55 0.29 7.77
CA LEU A 160 -11.67 0.96 8.45
C LEU A 160 -12.29 2.05 7.57
N ILE A 161 -11.46 2.90 6.96
CA ILE A 161 -11.94 3.98 6.09
C ILE A 161 -12.71 3.38 4.90
N ILE A 162 -12.15 2.38 4.22
CA ILE A 162 -12.82 1.74 3.08
C ILE A 162 -14.10 1.02 3.49
N SER A 163 -14.12 0.34 4.64
CA SER A 163 -15.32 -0.33 5.15
C SER A 163 -16.46 0.67 5.43
N ILE A 164 -16.13 1.81 6.06
CA ILE A 164 -17.11 2.88 6.30
C ILE A 164 -17.60 3.48 4.98
N LEU A 165 -16.69 3.76 4.04
CA LEU A 165 -17.07 4.30 2.72
C LEU A 165 -17.95 3.33 1.95
N ALA A 166 -17.66 2.03 1.97
CA ALA A 166 -18.49 1.01 1.32
C ALA A 166 -19.90 0.98 1.94
N GLU A 167 -20.00 1.07 3.26
CA GLU A 167 -21.30 1.11 3.95
C GLU A 167 -22.09 2.36 3.59
N VAL A 168 -21.45 3.53 3.59
CA VAL A 168 -22.08 4.78 3.17
C VAL A 168 -22.57 4.71 1.72
N CYS A 169 -21.78 4.11 0.82
CA CYS A 169 -22.22 3.90 -0.56
C CYS A 169 -23.46 3.01 -0.67
N ILE A 170 -23.54 1.95 0.12
CA ILE A 170 -24.73 1.05 0.15
C ILE A 170 -25.94 1.82 0.66
N LEU A 171 -25.79 2.61 1.71
CA LEU A 171 -26.87 3.38 2.31
C LEU A 171 -27.42 4.49 1.41
N LEU A 172 -26.52 5.14 0.64
CA LEU A 172 -26.92 6.31 -0.18
C LEU A 172 -27.44 5.92 -1.58
N TRP A 173 -26.93 4.85 -2.16
CA TRP A 173 -27.28 4.50 -3.55
C TRP A 173 -27.86 3.11 -3.70
N ASP A 174 -27.11 2.09 -3.48
CA ASP A 174 -27.47 0.67 -3.50
C ASP A 174 -26.19 -0.17 -3.45
N ILE A 175 -26.33 -1.46 -3.13
CA ILE A 175 -25.23 -2.43 -3.14
C ILE A 175 -24.60 -2.58 -4.55
N ALA A 176 -25.40 -2.41 -5.61
CA ALA A 176 -24.95 -2.48 -6.99
C ALA A 176 -23.85 -1.46 -7.33
N VAL A 177 -23.79 -0.34 -6.64
CA VAL A 177 -22.76 0.70 -6.86
C VAL A 177 -21.36 0.18 -6.54
N LEU A 178 -21.25 -0.77 -5.62
CA LEU A 178 -19.97 -1.38 -5.24
C LEU A 178 -19.32 -2.14 -6.40
N ASP A 179 -20.13 -2.71 -7.29
CA ASP A 179 -19.63 -3.39 -8.49
C ASP A 179 -18.94 -2.39 -9.44
N TYR A 180 -19.53 -1.22 -9.63
CA TYR A 180 -18.91 -0.13 -10.42
C TYR A 180 -17.65 0.42 -9.76
N ILE A 181 -17.66 0.59 -8.44
CA ILE A 181 -16.47 1.02 -7.68
C ILE A 181 -15.33 0.00 -7.86
N LEU A 182 -15.63 -1.30 -7.79
CA LEU A 182 -14.64 -2.34 -7.97
C LEU A 182 -14.03 -2.33 -9.38
N TYR A 183 -14.86 -2.14 -10.42
CA TYR A 183 -14.38 -1.95 -11.80
C TYR A 183 -13.49 -0.71 -11.91
N GLY A 184 -13.92 0.40 -11.31
CA GLY A 184 -13.16 1.65 -11.33
C GLY A 184 -11.81 1.54 -10.63
N LEU A 185 -11.76 0.91 -9.46
CA LEU A 185 -10.51 0.64 -8.72
C LEU A 185 -9.56 -0.24 -9.53
N PHE A 186 -10.08 -1.31 -10.13
CA PHE A 186 -9.28 -2.21 -10.95
C PHE A 186 -8.74 -1.50 -12.21
N ALA A 187 -9.59 -0.78 -12.94
CA ALA A 187 -9.19 -0.02 -14.11
C ALA A 187 -8.11 1.03 -13.77
N LEU A 188 -8.30 1.77 -12.67
CA LEU A 188 -7.33 2.75 -12.21
C LEU A 188 -5.99 2.11 -11.85
N ALA A 189 -6.00 0.96 -11.15
CA ALA A 189 -4.80 0.23 -10.80
C ALA A 189 -4.04 -0.26 -12.04
N VAL A 190 -4.77 -0.77 -13.05
CA VAL A 190 -4.18 -1.21 -14.33
C VAL A 190 -3.58 -0.02 -15.09
N ILE A 191 -4.28 1.11 -15.17
CA ILE A 191 -3.78 2.33 -15.82
C ILE A 191 -2.49 2.81 -15.15
N LEU A 192 -2.48 2.87 -13.81
CA LEU A 192 -1.29 3.29 -13.06
C LEU A 192 -0.12 2.33 -13.30
N LEU A 193 -0.38 1.02 -13.34
CA LEU A 193 0.65 0.01 -13.65
C LEU A 193 1.23 0.24 -15.05
N ILE A 194 0.37 0.45 -16.06
CA ILE A 194 0.80 0.73 -17.44
C ILE A 194 1.65 2.01 -17.49
N VAL A 195 1.21 3.08 -16.82
CA VAL A 195 1.96 4.35 -16.78
C VAL A 195 3.35 4.15 -16.15
N VAL A 196 3.44 3.36 -15.07
CA VAL A 196 4.73 3.04 -14.44
C VAL A 196 5.62 2.26 -15.40
N ILE A 197 5.08 1.22 -16.06
CA ILE A 197 5.84 0.41 -17.04
C ILE A 197 6.33 1.29 -18.19
N ILE A 198 5.47 2.12 -18.77
CA ILE A 198 5.85 3.03 -19.86
C ILE A 198 6.96 3.99 -19.41
N LYS A 199 6.83 4.58 -18.22
CA LYS A 199 7.88 5.47 -17.69
C LYS A 199 9.21 4.75 -17.51
N VAL A 200 9.18 3.52 -17.03
CA VAL A 200 10.41 2.70 -16.85
C VAL A 200 11.05 2.37 -18.21
N LEU A 201 10.24 2.00 -19.21
CA LEU A 201 10.71 1.65 -20.54
C LEU A 201 11.24 2.87 -21.33
N LEU A 202 10.62 4.04 -21.15
CA LEU A 202 11.01 5.28 -21.85
C LEU A 202 12.21 5.99 -21.20
N GLN A 203 12.62 5.61 -19.99
CA GLN A 203 13.83 6.15 -19.38
C GLN A 203 15.08 5.60 -20.07
N LYS A 204 15.59 6.35 -21.06
CA LYS A 204 16.89 6.07 -21.67
C LYS A 204 17.99 6.00 -20.59
N PRO A 205 18.90 5.01 -20.64
CA PRO A 205 20.07 5.02 -19.77
C PRO A 205 20.85 6.31 -20.05
N LYS A 206 21.04 7.15 -19.03
CA LYS A 206 21.96 8.27 -19.14
C LYS A 206 23.35 7.69 -19.49
N LYS A 207 23.87 8.07 -20.66
CA LYS A 207 25.28 7.85 -20.99
C LYS A 207 26.10 8.44 -19.84
N ASP A 208 26.95 7.62 -19.27
CA ASP A 208 27.98 8.10 -18.35
C ASP A 208 28.91 9.00 -19.18
N GLU A 209 28.83 10.31 -18.92
CA GLU A 209 29.90 11.23 -19.34
C GLU A 209 31.07 10.96 -18.41
N ASN A 210 32.14 10.42 -19.01
CA ASN A 210 33.47 10.28 -18.43
C ASN A 210 34.06 11.64 -18.07
#